data_a0a7992d90296cecd3ea0a0d266a4d92
#
_entry.id   a0a7992d90296cecd3ea0a0d266a4d92
#
_cell.length_a   1.000
_cell.length_b   1.000
_cell.length_c   1.000
_cell.angle_alpha   90.00
_cell.angle_beta   90.00
_cell.angle_gamma   90.00
#
_symmetry.space_group_name_H-M   'P 1'
#
loop_
_entity.id
_entity.type
_entity.pdbx_description
1 polymer ?
#
loop_
_entity_poly.entity_id
_entity_poly.type
_entity_poly.pdbx_seq_one_letter_code
_entity_poly.pdbx_strand_id
1 'polypeptide(L)'
;MKKILLCLIFVASALFAAQTRSSNEMVNVPASAPANSANKQFEDALAMYRVSDFSEAARLFNLACEGGHARACYDIGAMIASGKVAAMQPEAAVKFYERAYKMGDKLGCYALAYAHQTGVGAVKDESRAYELYKNACELGLAKGCNEAGFMSERGTGVQTDVKAAVKFYEKACKMGLDVGCENAKILKR
;
A
#
# COMPACT_ATOMS: atom_id res chain seq x y z
N MET A 1 5.00 64.17 -26.69
CA MET A 1 4.25 62.92 -26.81
C MET A 1 5.21 61.70 -26.82
N LYS A 2 6.14 61.61 -25.85
CA LYS A 2 7.11 60.48 -25.78
C LYS A 2 7.33 59.91 -24.33
N LYS A 3 6.46 60.22 -23.41
CA LYS A 3 6.61 59.81 -22.00
C LYS A 3 5.50 58.87 -21.46
N ILE A 4 4.55 58.44 -22.30
CA ILE A 4 3.42 57.61 -21.86
C ILE A 4 3.61 56.11 -22.25
N LEU A 5 4.65 55.79 -23.07
CA LEU A 5 4.83 54.44 -23.60
C LEU A 5 5.75 53.55 -22.74
N LEU A 6 6.36 54.09 -21.65
CA LEU A 6 7.27 53.31 -20.78
C LEU A 6 6.60 52.73 -19.55
N CYS A 7 5.38 53.13 -19.18
CA CYS A 7 4.70 52.56 -17.99
C CYS A 7 3.85 51.31 -18.24
N LEU A 8 3.61 50.93 -19.51
CA LEU A 8 2.79 49.75 -19.87
C LEU A 8 3.59 48.46 -19.99
N ILE A 9 4.92 48.54 -20.06
CA ILE A 9 5.78 47.34 -20.21
C ILE A 9 6.15 46.72 -18.86
N PHE A 10 6.08 47.49 -17.76
CA PHE A 10 6.42 46.98 -16.40
C PHE A 10 5.26 46.31 -15.67
N VAL A 11 4.02 46.41 -16.13
CA VAL A 11 2.87 45.76 -15.51
C VAL A 11 2.61 44.36 -16.04
N ALA A 12 3.08 44.08 -17.29
CA ALA A 12 2.91 42.77 -17.92
C ALA A 12 3.88 41.70 -17.42
N SER A 13 5.04 42.07 -16.82
CA SER A 13 6.03 41.13 -16.31
C SER A 13 5.77 40.69 -14.87
N ALA A 14 4.91 41.36 -14.12
CA ALA A 14 4.55 40.97 -12.75
C ALA A 14 3.37 40.00 -12.68
N LEU A 15 2.59 39.84 -13.73
CA LEU A 15 1.43 38.94 -13.79
C LEU A 15 1.74 37.58 -14.38
N PHE A 16 2.94 37.37 -14.97
CA PHE A 16 3.34 36.08 -15.53
C PHE A 16 4.20 35.24 -14.58
N ALA A 17 4.60 35.78 -13.42
CA ALA A 17 5.38 35.07 -12.40
C ALA A 17 4.53 34.34 -11.34
N ALA A 18 3.19 34.37 -11.46
CA ALA A 18 2.30 33.79 -10.45
C ALA A 18 1.65 32.45 -10.88
N GLN A 19 2.05 31.86 -12.00
CA GLN A 19 1.32 30.70 -12.56
C GLN A 19 2.18 29.50 -12.96
N THR A 20 3.39 29.42 -12.43
CA THR A 20 4.17 28.18 -12.50
C THR A 20 4.62 27.75 -11.11
N ARG A 21 3.69 27.60 -10.16
CA ARG A 21 3.91 26.69 -9.04
C ARG A 21 3.67 25.30 -9.59
N SER A 22 4.75 24.75 -10.11
CA SER A 22 4.91 23.36 -10.47
C SER A 22 4.50 22.48 -9.28
N SER A 23 3.62 21.54 -9.59
CA SER A 23 3.15 20.44 -8.74
C SER A 23 4.26 19.42 -8.37
N ASN A 24 5.48 19.87 -8.13
CA ASN A 24 6.65 19.06 -7.80
C ASN A 24 7.39 19.49 -6.51
N GLU A 25 6.76 20.25 -5.65
CA GLU A 25 7.22 20.32 -4.26
C GLU A 25 6.69 19.10 -3.48
N MET A 26 7.22 17.92 -3.83
CA MET A 26 7.34 16.88 -2.82
C MET A 26 8.31 17.40 -1.78
N VAL A 27 7.75 17.83 -0.65
CA VAL A 27 8.43 18.35 0.52
C VAL A 27 9.61 17.42 0.82
N ASN A 28 10.82 17.96 0.76
CA ASN A 28 12.03 17.30 1.18
C ASN A 28 12.01 17.20 2.72
N VAL A 29 11.33 16.15 3.24
CA VAL A 29 11.29 15.86 4.66
C VAL A 29 12.63 15.23 5.04
N PRO A 30 13.37 15.79 6.01
CA PRO A 30 14.65 15.21 6.42
C PRO A 30 14.44 13.77 6.92
N ALA A 31 15.32 12.87 6.50
CA ALA A 31 15.27 11.41 6.64
C ALA A 31 15.44 10.89 8.07
N SER A 32 14.99 11.60 9.10
CA SER A 32 14.98 11.11 10.48
C SER A 32 13.98 11.86 11.37
N ALA A 33 12.69 11.71 11.10
CA ALA A 33 11.71 12.02 12.14
C ALA A 33 11.86 10.97 13.26
N PRO A 34 11.89 11.35 14.56
CA PRO A 34 11.95 10.37 15.64
C PRO A 34 10.72 9.45 15.56
N ALA A 35 10.90 8.16 15.85
CA ALA A 35 9.85 7.13 15.75
C ALA A 35 8.53 7.54 16.46
N ASN A 36 8.63 8.36 17.50
CA ASN A 36 7.49 8.93 18.21
C ASN A 36 6.66 9.92 17.33
N SER A 37 7.31 10.60 16.39
CA SER A 37 6.67 11.49 15.43
C SER A 37 5.87 10.70 14.38
N ALA A 38 6.42 9.59 13.86
CA ALA A 38 5.75 8.75 12.89
C ALA A 38 4.49 8.07 13.47
N ASN A 39 4.57 7.60 14.72
CA ASN A 39 3.41 7.05 15.41
C ASN A 39 2.30 8.10 15.62
N LYS A 40 2.68 9.32 16.05
CA LYS A 40 1.71 10.41 16.19
C LYS A 40 1.05 10.74 14.86
N GLN A 41 1.82 10.88 13.78
CA GLN A 41 1.30 11.14 12.44
C GLN A 41 0.35 10.04 11.97
N PHE A 42 0.64 8.77 12.32
CA PHE A 42 -0.24 7.64 12.02
C PHE A 42 -1.58 7.76 12.75
N GLU A 43 -1.59 8.08 14.04
CA GLU A 43 -2.83 8.26 14.82
C GLU A 43 -3.63 9.47 14.32
N ASP A 44 -2.98 10.58 14.02
CA ASP A 44 -3.62 11.76 13.44
C ASP A 44 -4.23 11.42 12.06
N ALA A 45 -3.54 10.62 11.24
CA ALA A 45 -4.04 10.14 9.95
C ALA A 45 -5.31 9.28 10.10
N LEU A 46 -5.34 8.38 11.09
CA LEU A 46 -6.52 7.58 11.39
C LEU A 46 -7.71 8.46 11.82
N ALA A 47 -7.46 9.53 12.58
CA ALA A 47 -8.51 10.48 12.98
C ALA A 47 -9.09 11.19 11.74
N MET A 48 -8.25 11.68 10.83
CA MET A 48 -8.70 12.30 9.57
C MET A 48 -9.45 11.32 8.68
N TYR A 49 -8.98 10.08 8.58
CA TYR A 49 -9.66 9.04 7.82
C TYR A 49 -11.09 8.76 8.33
N ARG A 50 -11.29 8.76 9.69
CA ARG A 50 -12.61 8.53 10.31
C ARG A 50 -13.60 9.65 10.00
N VAL A 51 -13.15 10.90 9.86
CA VAL A 51 -14.00 12.03 9.47
C VAL A 51 -14.07 12.22 7.96
N SER A 52 -13.55 11.24 7.19
CA SER A 52 -13.55 11.23 5.72
C SER A 52 -12.73 12.35 5.08
N ASP A 53 -11.83 13.00 5.81
CA ASP A 53 -10.82 13.89 5.23
C ASP A 53 -9.67 13.05 4.66
N PHE A 54 -9.93 12.47 3.48
CA PHE A 54 -8.99 11.57 2.84
C PHE A 54 -7.72 12.27 2.32
N SER A 55 -7.80 13.56 2.03
CA SER A 55 -6.65 14.33 1.58
C SER A 55 -5.63 14.50 2.71
N GLU A 56 -6.09 14.95 3.88
CA GLU A 56 -5.21 15.12 5.03
C GLU A 56 -4.77 13.76 5.60
N ALA A 57 -5.67 12.76 5.64
CA ALA A 57 -5.31 11.40 6.03
C ALA A 57 -4.17 10.83 5.17
N ALA A 58 -4.25 10.98 3.84
CA ALA A 58 -3.22 10.51 2.91
C ALA A 58 -1.88 11.22 3.14
N ARG A 59 -1.91 12.54 3.35
CA ARG A 59 -0.72 13.34 3.65
C ARG A 59 -0.05 12.85 4.93
N LEU A 60 -0.81 12.65 5.99
CA LEU A 60 -0.31 12.19 7.30
C LEU A 60 0.17 10.73 7.26
N PHE A 61 -0.54 9.82 6.58
CA PHE A 61 -0.06 8.45 6.36
C PHE A 61 1.24 8.44 5.57
N ASN A 62 1.39 9.31 4.55
CA ASN A 62 2.64 9.39 3.82
C ASN A 62 3.80 9.83 4.72
N LEU A 63 3.61 10.88 5.54
CA LEU A 63 4.62 11.33 6.49
C LEU A 63 4.99 10.24 7.50
N ALA A 64 3.99 9.52 8.05
CA ALA A 64 4.23 8.41 8.95
C ALA A 64 5.01 7.27 8.26
N CYS A 65 4.66 6.94 7.01
CA CYS A 65 5.36 5.95 6.20
C CYS A 65 6.82 6.35 5.94
N GLU A 66 7.07 7.62 5.62
CA GLU A 66 8.43 8.16 5.45
C GLU A 66 9.22 8.12 6.76
N GLY A 67 8.55 8.34 7.88
CA GLY A 67 9.09 8.21 9.23
C GLY A 67 9.32 6.76 9.71
N GLY A 68 9.05 5.75 8.86
CA GLY A 68 9.30 4.33 9.15
C GLY A 68 8.13 3.59 9.79
N HIS A 69 6.93 4.14 9.79
CA HIS A 69 5.74 3.44 10.29
C HIS A 69 5.19 2.49 9.21
N ALA A 70 5.53 1.19 9.30
CA ALA A 70 5.23 0.18 8.28
C ALA A 70 3.73 0.11 7.92
N ARG A 71 2.85 0.15 8.93
CA ARG A 71 1.40 0.11 8.71
C ARG A 71 0.88 1.33 7.96
N ALA A 72 1.44 2.52 8.18
CA ALA A 72 1.05 3.72 7.43
C ALA A 72 1.34 3.57 5.94
N CYS A 73 2.43 2.90 5.58
CA CYS A 73 2.73 2.60 4.17
C CYS A 73 1.65 1.70 3.54
N TYR A 74 1.19 0.67 4.27
CA TYR A 74 0.08 -0.14 3.79
C TYR A 74 -1.21 0.69 3.66
N ASP A 75 -1.56 1.50 4.68
CA ASP A 75 -2.83 2.22 4.70
C ASP A 75 -2.92 3.28 3.59
N ILE A 76 -1.84 4.03 3.30
CA ILE A 76 -1.84 4.94 2.13
C ILE A 76 -1.93 4.17 0.81
N GLY A 77 -1.24 3.05 0.66
CA GLY A 77 -1.38 2.18 -0.50
C GLY A 77 -2.83 1.71 -0.70
N ALA A 78 -3.50 1.30 0.38
CA ALA A 78 -4.90 0.89 0.36
C ALA A 78 -5.86 2.05 0.00
N MET A 79 -5.57 3.26 0.46
CA MET A 79 -6.34 4.45 0.07
C MET A 79 -6.20 4.76 -1.43
N ILE A 80 -5.00 4.62 -1.99
CA ILE A 80 -4.77 4.78 -3.43
C ILE A 80 -5.52 3.70 -4.21
N ALA A 81 -5.35 2.43 -3.84
CA ALA A 81 -5.99 1.30 -4.50
C ALA A 81 -7.53 1.36 -4.45
N SER A 82 -8.10 1.98 -3.40
CA SER A 82 -9.55 2.19 -3.28
C SER A 82 -10.05 3.49 -3.91
N GLY A 83 -9.19 4.26 -4.61
CA GLY A 83 -9.55 5.52 -5.25
C GLY A 83 -9.85 6.69 -4.29
N LYS A 84 -9.51 6.55 -3.01
CA LYS A 84 -9.70 7.64 -2.02
C LYS A 84 -8.68 8.76 -2.15
N VAL A 85 -7.58 8.51 -2.83
CA VAL A 85 -6.56 9.52 -3.16
C VAL A 85 -6.69 9.84 -4.63
N ALA A 86 -7.19 11.05 -4.93
CA ALA A 86 -7.41 11.48 -6.31
C ALA A 86 -6.10 11.49 -7.13
N ALA A 87 -6.22 11.18 -8.42
CA ALA A 87 -5.15 11.23 -9.43
C ALA A 87 -3.95 10.27 -9.21
N MET A 88 -3.99 9.34 -8.26
CA MET A 88 -2.95 8.33 -8.11
C MET A 88 -3.32 7.02 -8.83
N GLN A 89 -2.37 6.49 -9.59
CA GLN A 89 -2.54 5.23 -10.33
C GLN A 89 -2.27 4.02 -9.41
N PRO A 90 -2.81 2.82 -9.72
CA PRO A 90 -2.59 1.60 -8.94
C PRO A 90 -1.12 1.24 -8.71
N GLU A 91 -0.24 1.61 -9.65
CA GLU A 91 1.21 1.40 -9.54
C GLU A 91 1.82 2.14 -8.34
N ALA A 92 1.24 3.29 -7.97
CA ALA A 92 1.68 4.02 -6.78
C ALA A 92 1.34 3.24 -5.49
N ALA A 93 0.17 2.59 -5.44
CA ALA A 93 -0.20 1.75 -4.31
C ALA A 93 0.80 0.60 -4.11
N VAL A 94 1.23 -0.05 -5.20
CA VAL A 94 2.21 -1.15 -5.14
C VAL A 94 3.53 -0.70 -4.53
N LYS A 95 4.04 0.48 -4.87
CA LYS A 95 5.27 1.03 -4.25
C LYS A 95 5.14 1.19 -2.74
N PHE A 96 3.97 1.61 -2.26
CA PHE A 96 3.71 1.70 -0.82
C PHE A 96 3.57 0.31 -0.16
N TYR A 97 2.96 -0.66 -0.81
CA TYR A 97 2.90 -2.05 -0.33
C TYR A 97 4.30 -2.69 -0.26
N GLU A 98 5.17 -2.43 -1.25
CA GLU A 98 6.57 -2.87 -1.20
C GLU A 98 7.32 -2.28 0.01
N ARG A 99 7.12 -1.00 0.31
CA ARG A 99 7.73 -0.36 1.49
C ARG A 99 7.21 -1.00 2.78
N ALA A 100 5.88 -1.18 2.89
CA ALA A 100 5.26 -1.85 4.04
C ALA A 100 5.81 -3.28 4.23
N TYR A 101 5.89 -4.06 3.14
CA TYR A 101 6.47 -5.40 3.15
C TYR A 101 7.93 -5.42 3.62
N LYS A 102 8.78 -4.53 3.08
CA LYS A 102 10.19 -4.42 3.47
C LYS A 102 10.37 -4.05 4.95
N MET A 103 9.40 -3.38 5.54
CA MET A 103 9.36 -3.06 6.97
C MET A 103 8.61 -4.10 7.82
N GLY A 104 8.23 -5.24 7.24
CA GLY A 104 7.61 -6.36 7.95
C GLY A 104 6.10 -6.24 8.20
N ASP A 105 5.40 -5.33 7.52
CA ASP A 105 3.94 -5.27 7.64
C ASP A 105 3.28 -6.42 6.88
N LYS A 106 2.53 -7.26 7.61
CA LYS A 106 1.86 -8.43 7.05
C LYS A 106 0.76 -8.11 6.05
N LEU A 107 0.11 -6.95 6.20
CA LEU A 107 -0.94 -6.53 5.27
C LEU A 107 -0.34 -5.93 4.00
N GLY A 108 0.77 -5.21 4.13
CA GLY A 108 1.56 -4.77 2.97
C GLY A 108 2.06 -5.96 2.15
N CYS A 109 2.54 -7.01 2.82
CA CYS A 109 2.95 -8.26 2.16
C CYS A 109 1.78 -8.92 1.42
N TYR A 110 0.62 -9.03 2.05
CA TYR A 110 -0.59 -9.60 1.45
C TYR A 110 -1.10 -8.77 0.27
N ALA A 111 -1.15 -7.45 0.41
CA ALA A 111 -1.61 -6.56 -0.65
C ALA A 111 -0.68 -6.60 -1.88
N LEU A 112 0.64 -6.69 -1.65
CA LEU A 112 1.62 -6.87 -2.71
C LEU A 112 1.44 -8.21 -3.42
N ALA A 113 1.17 -9.29 -2.67
CA ALA A 113 0.84 -10.60 -3.23
C ALA A 113 -0.38 -10.53 -4.15
N TYR A 114 -1.44 -9.88 -3.68
CA TYR A 114 -2.66 -9.68 -4.45
C TYR A 114 -2.43 -8.88 -5.74
N ALA A 115 -1.61 -7.83 -5.68
CA ALA A 115 -1.25 -7.04 -6.86
C ALA A 115 -0.55 -7.89 -7.93
N HIS A 116 0.41 -8.75 -7.54
CA HIS A 116 1.06 -9.68 -8.46
C HIS A 116 0.13 -10.79 -8.96
N GLN A 117 -0.79 -11.27 -8.14
CA GLN A 117 -1.76 -12.29 -8.54
C GLN A 117 -2.73 -11.77 -9.61
N THR A 118 -3.20 -10.54 -9.45
CA THR A 118 -4.22 -9.94 -10.32
C THR A 118 -3.64 -9.16 -11.48
N GLY A 119 -2.41 -8.67 -11.37
CA GLY A 119 -1.80 -7.74 -12.32
C GLY A 119 -2.26 -6.29 -12.15
N VAL A 120 -2.91 -5.94 -11.03
CA VAL A 120 -3.36 -4.58 -10.78
C VAL A 120 -2.23 -3.77 -10.13
N GLY A 121 -1.71 -2.80 -10.86
CA GLY A 121 -0.59 -1.95 -10.43
C GLY A 121 0.78 -2.63 -10.47
N ALA A 122 0.85 -3.93 -10.73
CA ALA A 122 2.08 -4.70 -10.90
C ALA A 122 1.97 -5.64 -12.10
N VAL A 123 3.10 -6.06 -12.64
CA VAL A 123 3.11 -7.15 -13.62
C VAL A 123 2.60 -8.43 -12.95
N LYS A 124 1.65 -9.11 -13.59
CA LYS A 124 1.12 -10.38 -13.08
C LYS A 124 2.24 -11.42 -12.96
N ASP A 125 2.41 -11.95 -11.75
CA ASP A 125 3.41 -12.97 -11.42
C ASP A 125 2.85 -13.86 -10.30
N GLU A 126 2.30 -14.99 -10.69
CA GLU A 126 1.65 -15.91 -9.74
C GLU A 126 2.67 -16.59 -8.81
N SER A 127 3.89 -16.84 -9.29
CA SER A 127 4.95 -17.42 -8.45
C SER A 127 5.39 -16.43 -7.37
N ARG A 128 5.51 -15.16 -7.74
CA ARG A 128 5.81 -14.08 -6.79
C ARG A 128 4.67 -13.89 -5.78
N ALA A 129 3.43 -13.95 -6.24
CA ALA A 129 2.25 -13.86 -5.37
C ALA A 129 2.25 -14.99 -4.33
N TYR A 130 2.51 -16.23 -4.75
CA TYR A 130 2.60 -17.38 -3.85
C TYR A 130 3.64 -17.18 -2.73
N GLU A 131 4.86 -16.77 -3.09
CA GLU A 131 5.91 -16.52 -2.08
C GLU A 131 5.53 -15.39 -1.12
N LEU A 132 4.90 -14.33 -1.60
CA LEU A 132 4.43 -13.23 -0.77
C LEU A 132 3.27 -13.64 0.16
N TYR A 133 2.33 -14.47 -0.30
CA TYR A 133 1.30 -15.02 0.59
C TYR A 133 1.87 -15.92 1.67
N LYS A 134 2.88 -16.74 1.35
CA LYS A 134 3.63 -17.51 2.36
C LYS A 134 4.28 -16.59 3.39
N ASN A 135 4.95 -15.54 2.95
CA ASN A 135 5.57 -14.57 3.85
C ASN A 135 4.52 -13.87 4.74
N ALA A 136 3.37 -13.47 4.18
CA ALA A 136 2.28 -12.92 4.96
C ALA A 136 1.74 -13.92 6.01
N CYS A 137 1.68 -15.21 5.66
CA CYS A 137 1.34 -16.30 6.58
C CYS A 137 2.37 -16.46 7.71
N GLU A 138 3.66 -16.35 7.39
CA GLU A 138 4.74 -16.40 8.37
C GLU A 138 4.73 -15.22 9.32
N LEU A 139 4.39 -14.04 8.82
CA LEU A 139 4.18 -12.81 9.60
C LEU A 139 2.88 -12.82 10.43
N GLY A 140 2.14 -13.93 10.44
CA GLY A 140 0.96 -14.08 11.27
C GLY A 140 -0.31 -13.51 10.66
N LEU A 141 -0.48 -13.57 9.35
CA LEU A 141 -1.75 -13.24 8.68
C LEU A 141 -2.46 -14.52 8.22
N ALA A 142 -3.56 -14.89 8.90
CA ALA A 142 -4.34 -16.08 8.59
C ALA A 142 -4.83 -16.13 7.12
N LYS A 143 -5.23 -14.97 6.57
CA LYS A 143 -5.62 -14.85 5.16
C LYS A 143 -4.47 -15.22 4.22
N GLY A 144 -3.23 -14.81 4.53
CA GLY A 144 -2.05 -15.18 3.75
C GLY A 144 -1.83 -16.69 3.73
N CYS A 145 -2.03 -17.37 4.88
CA CYS A 145 -1.98 -18.84 4.94
C CYS A 145 -3.05 -19.47 4.05
N ASN A 146 -4.29 -18.97 4.10
CA ASN A 146 -5.38 -19.49 3.29
C ASN A 146 -5.09 -19.36 1.78
N GLU A 147 -4.61 -18.19 1.34
CA GLU A 147 -4.26 -17.98 -0.07
C GLU A 147 -3.09 -18.85 -0.53
N ALA A 148 -2.04 -18.99 0.29
CA ALA A 148 -0.93 -19.89 -0.01
C ALA A 148 -1.41 -21.37 -0.11
N GLY A 149 -2.35 -21.75 0.75
CA GLY A 149 -3.02 -23.06 0.68
C GLY A 149 -3.78 -23.25 -0.62
N PHE A 150 -4.58 -22.27 -1.00
CA PHE A 150 -5.35 -22.30 -2.24
C PHE A 150 -4.46 -22.38 -3.49
N MET A 151 -3.36 -21.64 -3.53
CA MET A 151 -2.42 -21.67 -4.63
C MET A 151 -1.68 -23.02 -4.70
N SER A 152 -1.30 -23.62 -3.55
CA SER A 152 -0.71 -24.96 -3.48
C SER A 152 -1.68 -26.05 -3.93
N GLU A 153 -2.97 -25.94 -3.59
CA GLU A 153 -4.01 -26.87 -4.00
C GLU A 153 -4.19 -26.88 -5.51
N ARG A 154 -4.20 -25.70 -6.14
CA ARG A 154 -4.47 -25.54 -7.57
C ARG A 154 -3.23 -25.57 -8.46
N GLY A 155 -2.06 -25.49 -7.88
CA GLY A 155 -0.82 -25.38 -8.66
C GLY A 155 -0.66 -24.01 -9.32
N THR A 156 -1.22 -22.95 -8.73
CA THR A 156 -1.13 -21.60 -9.26
C THR A 156 0.16 -20.94 -8.77
N GLY A 157 1.08 -20.67 -9.70
CA GLY A 157 2.39 -20.08 -9.38
C GLY A 157 3.36 -21.03 -8.65
N VAL A 158 2.94 -22.26 -8.36
CA VAL A 158 3.71 -23.30 -7.67
C VAL A 158 3.22 -24.66 -8.16
N GLN A 159 4.04 -25.71 -8.03
CA GLN A 159 3.57 -27.07 -8.31
C GLN A 159 2.46 -27.46 -7.32
N THR A 160 1.44 -28.17 -7.83
CA THR A 160 0.33 -28.68 -7.00
C THR A 160 0.86 -29.56 -5.87
N ASP A 161 0.54 -29.20 -4.65
CA ASP A 161 0.86 -29.95 -3.44
C ASP A 161 -0.30 -29.88 -2.43
N VAL A 162 -1.15 -30.90 -2.48
CA VAL A 162 -2.31 -31.01 -1.58
C VAL A 162 -1.89 -31.13 -0.11
N LYS A 163 -0.75 -31.78 0.17
CA LYS A 163 -0.27 -31.89 1.56
C LYS A 163 0.18 -30.54 2.11
N ALA A 164 0.88 -29.73 1.29
CA ALA A 164 1.22 -28.36 1.67
C ALA A 164 -0.03 -27.51 1.83
N ALA A 165 -1.01 -27.62 0.92
CA ALA A 165 -2.29 -26.90 1.01
C ALA A 165 -3.00 -27.18 2.34
N VAL A 166 -3.12 -28.45 2.74
CA VAL A 166 -3.73 -28.83 4.03
C VAL A 166 -3.00 -28.16 5.20
N LYS A 167 -1.65 -28.17 5.21
CA LYS A 167 -0.87 -27.54 6.28
C LYS A 167 -1.12 -26.03 6.37
N PHE A 168 -1.21 -25.34 5.24
CA PHE A 168 -1.51 -23.94 5.19
C PHE A 168 -2.93 -23.61 5.69
N TYR A 169 -3.93 -24.38 5.27
CA TYR A 169 -5.29 -24.23 5.72
C TYR A 169 -5.45 -24.51 7.23
N GLU A 170 -4.76 -25.53 7.74
CA GLU A 170 -4.72 -25.82 9.18
C GLU A 170 -4.08 -24.69 9.99
N LYS A 171 -3.01 -24.07 9.43
CA LYS A 171 -2.37 -22.91 10.06
C LYS A 171 -3.33 -21.73 10.08
N ALA A 172 -4.04 -21.46 9.00
CA ALA A 172 -5.09 -20.42 8.93
C ALA A 172 -6.21 -20.69 9.96
N CYS A 173 -6.66 -21.94 10.06
CA CYS A 173 -7.66 -22.39 11.05
C CYS A 173 -7.21 -22.13 12.49
N LYS A 174 -5.98 -22.52 12.84
CA LYS A 174 -5.39 -22.28 14.18
C LYS A 174 -5.27 -20.80 14.52
N MET A 175 -5.21 -19.94 13.49
CA MET A 175 -5.18 -18.48 13.63
C MET A 175 -6.59 -17.85 13.66
N GLY A 176 -7.65 -18.68 13.74
CA GLY A 176 -9.04 -18.23 13.86
C GLY A 176 -9.72 -17.91 12.53
N LEU A 177 -9.23 -18.42 11.42
CA LEU A 177 -9.89 -18.22 10.12
C LEU A 177 -10.75 -19.45 9.79
N ASP A 178 -12.09 -19.33 9.94
CA ASP A 178 -13.03 -20.44 9.79
C ASP A 178 -12.97 -21.08 8.39
N VAL A 179 -12.84 -20.28 7.33
CA VAL A 179 -12.68 -20.81 5.96
C VAL A 179 -11.45 -21.70 5.83
N GLY A 180 -10.38 -21.42 6.54
CA GLY A 180 -9.22 -22.31 6.58
C GLY A 180 -9.52 -23.65 7.23
N CYS A 181 -10.37 -23.68 8.27
CA CYS A 181 -10.83 -24.92 8.91
C CYS A 181 -11.66 -25.76 7.95
N GLU A 182 -12.55 -25.11 7.21
CA GLU A 182 -13.41 -25.78 6.21
C GLU A 182 -12.59 -26.36 5.06
N ASN A 183 -11.69 -25.57 4.47
CA ASN A 183 -10.81 -26.02 3.38
C ASN A 183 -9.93 -27.21 3.81
N ALA A 184 -9.36 -27.16 5.01
CA ALA A 184 -8.58 -28.28 5.55
C ALA A 184 -9.40 -29.56 5.71
N LYS A 185 -10.65 -29.48 6.14
CA LYS A 185 -11.57 -30.63 6.25
C LYS A 185 -11.94 -31.20 4.90
N ILE A 186 -12.17 -30.36 3.89
CA ILE A 186 -12.51 -30.80 2.53
C ILE A 186 -11.38 -31.62 1.91
N LEU A 187 -10.13 -31.12 2.00
CA LEU A 187 -8.98 -31.77 1.39
C LEU A 187 -8.50 -33.03 2.13
N LYS A 188 -8.95 -33.30 3.34
CA LYS A 188 -8.65 -34.53 4.12
C LYS A 188 -9.62 -35.67 3.88
N ARG A 189 -10.71 -35.44 3.18
CA ARG A 189 -11.73 -36.45 2.81
C ARG A 189 -11.30 -37.25 1.59
#